data_57e0dcff18697d4fd3f80e2f8c80fe8f
#
_entry.id   57e0dcff18697d4fd3f80e2f8c80fe8f
#
_cell.length_a   1.000
_cell.length_b   1.000
_cell.length_c   1.000
_cell.angle_alpha   90.00
_cell.angle_beta   90.00
_cell.angle_gamma   90.00
#
_symmetry.space_group_name_H-M   'P 1'
#
loop_
_entity.id
_entity.type
_entity.pdbx_description
1 polymer ?
#
loop_
_entity_poly.entity_id
_entity_poly.type
_entity_poly.pdbx_seq_one_letter_code
_entity_poly.pdbx_strand_id
1 'polypeptide(L)'
;MGSRRLHLHLTTWLGQWPAGPGRHVVAARRRAQPAWDGRLRPAIAVSAGEHQVLSVAPERVAAVRELARGSSRRLLAGLPAAVGHPDWVVHDDVFRWTEDPAPLPEVGEWIPPTSPGLPSWLRLFGRPVLVVRDDRGRYQAGVGVKWHDAYGGELAVGTVPAARGRGLARRLVAQAARSVLAEGAVPTYLHSRRNTASARVAEAAGFPDRGWRSFGVYPG
;
A
#
# COMPACT_ATOMS: atom_id res chain seq x y z
N MET A 1 -14.83 13.94 2.08
CA MET A 1 -14.05 14.07 3.33
C MET A 1 -13.55 12.69 3.70
N GLY A 2 -12.25 12.48 3.93
CA GLY A 2 -11.71 11.16 4.34
C GLY A 2 -12.10 10.87 5.79
N SER A 3 -12.16 9.58 6.12
CA SER A 3 -12.47 9.16 7.48
C SER A 3 -11.39 9.58 8.49
N ARG A 4 -11.75 9.59 9.77
CA ARG A 4 -10.80 9.86 10.87
C ARG A 4 -9.64 8.85 10.87
N ARG A 5 -9.90 7.57 10.59
CA ARG A 5 -8.87 6.50 10.55
C ARG A 5 -7.87 6.75 9.41
N LEU A 6 -8.36 7.07 8.22
CA LEU A 6 -7.52 7.40 7.08
C LEU A 6 -6.67 8.64 7.35
N HIS A 7 -7.24 9.68 7.97
CA HIS A 7 -6.51 10.88 8.36
C HIS A 7 -5.36 10.55 9.33
N LEU A 8 -5.63 9.77 10.38
CA LEU A 8 -4.62 9.34 11.35
C LEU A 8 -3.53 8.51 10.66
N HIS A 9 -3.90 7.56 9.81
CA HIS A 9 -2.96 6.77 9.03
C HIS A 9 -2.05 7.66 8.19
N LEU A 10 -2.63 8.49 7.32
CA LEU A 10 -1.83 9.31 6.39
C LEU A 10 -0.95 10.33 7.14
N THR A 11 -1.46 10.93 8.22
CA THR A 11 -0.66 11.84 9.07
C THR A 11 0.54 11.09 9.69
N THR A 12 0.32 9.90 10.21
CA THR A 12 1.37 9.09 10.82
C THR A 12 2.35 8.56 9.77
N TRP A 13 1.84 8.08 8.64
CA TRP A 13 2.64 7.46 7.58
C TRP A 13 3.46 8.45 6.78
N LEU A 14 2.90 9.63 6.49
CA LEU A 14 3.55 10.67 5.68
C LEU A 14 4.25 11.75 6.53
N GLY A 15 3.86 11.90 7.79
CA GLY A 15 4.32 12.97 8.68
C GLY A 15 3.41 14.19 8.73
N GLN A 16 2.50 14.33 7.76
CA GLN A 16 1.46 15.38 7.71
C GLN A 16 0.35 14.95 6.75
N TRP A 17 -0.92 15.21 7.11
CA TRP A 17 -2.09 15.06 6.24
C TRP A 17 -3.33 15.74 6.84
N PRO A 18 -4.19 16.39 6.04
CA PRO A 18 -3.87 16.89 4.72
C PRO A 18 -2.89 18.04 4.78
N ALA A 19 -2.25 18.36 3.67
CA ALA A 19 -1.63 19.65 3.45
C ALA A 19 -2.62 20.54 2.68
N GLY A 20 -2.34 21.85 2.58
CA GLY A 20 -3.08 22.75 1.70
C GLY A 20 -3.07 22.31 0.23
N PRO A 21 -3.76 23.05 -0.67
CA PRO A 21 -3.66 22.80 -2.10
C PRO A 21 -2.20 22.82 -2.61
N GLY A 22 -1.92 22.02 -3.64
CA GLY A 22 -0.60 21.90 -4.23
C GLY A 22 0.25 20.77 -3.65
N ARG A 23 1.53 20.82 -3.95
CA ARG A 23 2.53 19.81 -3.56
C ARG A 23 3.31 20.26 -2.33
N HIS A 24 3.27 19.47 -1.27
CA HIS A 24 3.96 19.73 -0.01
C HIS A 24 5.03 18.67 0.25
N VAL A 25 6.29 19.09 0.40
CA VAL A 25 7.40 18.21 0.80
C VAL A 25 7.55 18.25 2.31
N VAL A 26 7.38 17.11 2.95
CA VAL A 26 7.31 16.95 4.40
C VAL A 26 8.49 16.10 4.90
N ALA A 27 9.11 16.56 5.99
CA ALA A 27 10.14 15.82 6.69
C ALA A 27 9.51 14.70 7.54
N ALA A 28 9.96 13.46 7.34
CA ALA A 28 9.54 12.34 8.17
C ALA A 28 10.73 11.42 8.48
N ARG A 29 11.15 11.34 9.74
CA ARG A 29 12.29 10.50 10.18
C ARG A 29 12.16 9.04 9.77
N ARG A 30 10.95 8.51 9.68
CA ARG A 30 10.67 7.14 9.24
C ARG A 30 11.12 6.85 7.80
N ARG A 31 11.37 7.88 6.97
CA ARG A 31 11.90 7.70 5.61
C ARG A 31 13.39 7.33 5.58
N ALA A 32 14.08 7.49 6.70
CA ALA A 32 15.45 7.03 6.92
C ALA A 32 15.49 5.68 7.68
N GLN A 33 14.36 5.06 7.96
CA GLN A 33 14.24 3.81 8.71
C GLN A 33 13.68 2.68 7.83
N PRO A 34 14.02 1.41 8.11
CA PRO A 34 13.42 0.26 7.46
C PRO A 34 11.89 0.25 7.63
N ALA A 35 11.18 -0.12 6.56
CA ALA A 35 9.73 -0.32 6.57
C ALA A 35 9.37 -1.71 7.15
N TRP A 36 8.11 -2.09 7.06
CA TRP A 36 7.54 -3.35 7.56
C TRP A 36 8.29 -4.62 7.06
N ASP A 37 8.96 -4.55 5.92
CA ASP A 37 9.71 -5.64 5.27
C ASP A 37 11.24 -5.49 5.42
N GLY A 38 11.71 -4.60 6.29
CA GLY A 38 13.12 -4.31 6.51
C GLY A 38 13.79 -3.44 5.43
N ARG A 39 13.06 -3.03 4.38
CA ARG A 39 13.59 -2.23 3.28
C ARG A 39 13.33 -0.74 3.48
N LEU A 40 14.23 0.10 2.99
CA LEU A 40 14.01 1.54 2.99
C LEU A 40 12.92 1.96 2.00
N ARG A 41 12.21 3.04 2.39
CA ARG A 41 11.25 3.75 1.55
C ARG A 41 11.56 5.24 1.66
N PRO A 42 12.63 5.72 0.98
CA PRO A 42 13.20 7.06 1.20
C PRO A 42 12.27 8.19 0.76
N ALA A 43 11.33 7.91 -0.13
CA ALA A 43 10.28 8.83 -0.52
C ALA A 43 8.97 8.08 -0.73
N ILE A 44 7.88 8.64 -0.21
CA ILE A 44 6.50 8.21 -0.49
C ILE A 44 5.63 9.45 -0.61
N ALA A 45 4.78 9.47 -1.63
CA ALA A 45 3.77 10.51 -1.81
C ALA A 45 2.37 9.92 -1.91
N VAL A 46 1.38 10.68 -1.43
CA VAL A 46 -0.05 10.44 -1.70
C VAL A 46 -0.66 11.71 -2.22
N SER A 47 -1.50 11.58 -3.25
CA SER A 47 -2.25 12.66 -3.87
C SER A 47 -3.75 12.38 -3.80
N ALA A 48 -4.54 13.40 -3.44
CA ALA A 48 -6.00 13.37 -3.37
C ALA A 48 -6.54 14.68 -3.93
N GLY A 49 -7.06 14.66 -5.15
CA GLY A 49 -7.44 15.89 -5.86
C GLY A 49 -6.26 16.84 -6.02
N GLU A 50 -6.41 18.09 -5.56
CA GLU A 50 -5.36 19.12 -5.63
C GLU A 50 -4.30 19.00 -4.52
N HIS A 51 -4.48 18.10 -3.56
CA HIS A 51 -3.58 17.94 -2.42
C HIS A 51 -2.54 16.83 -2.69
N GLN A 52 -1.27 17.12 -2.51
CA GLN A 52 -0.21 16.12 -2.58
C GLN A 52 0.77 16.32 -1.43
N VAL A 53 1.02 15.25 -0.67
CA VAL A 53 2.08 15.20 0.33
C VAL A 53 3.16 14.25 -0.15
N LEU A 54 4.39 14.74 -0.24
CA LEU A 54 5.60 13.97 -0.53
C LEU A 54 6.47 13.91 0.74
N SER A 55 6.50 12.76 1.36
CA SER A 55 7.23 12.44 2.58
C SER A 55 8.64 11.98 2.25
N VAL A 56 9.66 12.63 2.82
CA VAL A 56 11.09 12.29 2.62
C VAL A 56 11.83 12.38 3.96
N ALA A 57 13.04 11.83 4.04
CA ALA A 57 13.89 11.98 5.21
C ALA A 57 14.27 13.46 5.43
N PRO A 58 14.43 13.93 6.69
CA PRO A 58 14.66 15.34 6.99
C PRO A 58 15.82 15.96 6.21
N GLU A 59 16.93 15.26 6.07
CA GLU A 59 18.13 15.67 5.35
C GLU A 59 17.95 15.80 3.83
N ARG A 60 16.88 15.26 3.28
CA ARG A 60 16.55 15.29 1.84
C ARG A 60 15.53 16.37 1.48
N VAL A 61 14.91 17.01 2.45
CA VAL A 61 13.83 18.00 2.24
C VAL A 61 14.24 19.14 1.32
N ALA A 62 15.42 19.72 1.51
CA ALA A 62 15.87 20.86 0.71
C ALA A 62 16.01 20.51 -0.78
N ALA A 63 16.70 19.41 -1.08
CA ALA A 63 16.91 18.92 -2.45
C ALA A 63 15.57 18.57 -3.14
N VAL A 64 14.68 17.88 -2.41
CA VAL A 64 13.39 17.47 -2.95
C VAL A 64 12.43 18.66 -3.11
N ARG A 65 12.44 19.66 -2.25
CA ARG A 65 11.66 20.89 -2.41
C ARG A 65 12.06 21.66 -3.66
N GLU A 66 13.35 21.77 -3.94
CA GLU A 66 13.83 22.43 -5.16
C GLU A 66 13.34 21.68 -6.41
N LEU A 67 13.47 20.37 -6.41
CA LEU A 67 12.98 19.52 -7.50
C LEU A 67 11.45 19.61 -7.65
N ALA A 68 10.71 19.73 -6.56
CA ALA A 68 9.24 19.76 -6.52
C ALA A 68 8.63 21.06 -7.07
N ARG A 69 9.40 22.13 -7.26
CA ARG A 69 8.97 23.36 -7.94
C ARG A 69 8.78 23.16 -9.44
N GLY A 70 9.41 22.13 -10.01
CA GLY A 70 9.30 21.78 -11.41
C GLY A 70 8.05 20.96 -11.75
N SER A 71 7.98 20.55 -13.01
CA SER A 71 6.89 19.68 -13.49
C SER A 71 6.91 18.30 -12.78
N SER A 72 5.76 17.62 -12.75
CA SER A 72 5.67 16.25 -12.20
C SER A 72 6.61 15.29 -12.91
N ARG A 73 6.81 15.44 -14.22
CA ARG A 73 7.77 14.62 -14.99
C ARG A 73 9.21 14.82 -14.48
N ARG A 74 9.62 16.08 -14.27
CA ARG A 74 10.95 16.40 -13.73
C ARG A 74 11.12 15.87 -12.30
N LEU A 75 10.10 16.01 -11.46
CA LEU A 75 10.11 15.48 -10.11
C LEU A 75 10.32 13.96 -10.12
N LEU A 76 9.47 13.20 -10.83
CA LEU A 76 9.56 11.74 -10.84
C LEU A 76 10.90 11.25 -11.39
N ALA A 77 11.43 11.89 -12.43
CA ALA A 77 12.74 11.54 -13.02
C ALA A 77 13.93 11.81 -12.08
N GLY A 78 13.89 12.91 -11.33
CA GLY A 78 15.00 13.33 -10.45
C GLY A 78 14.88 12.83 -9.01
N LEU A 79 13.72 12.31 -8.60
CA LEU A 79 13.42 11.95 -7.22
C LEU A 79 14.38 10.89 -6.65
N PRO A 80 14.73 9.80 -7.37
CA PRO A 80 15.66 8.80 -6.85
C PRO A 80 17.02 9.41 -6.46
N ALA A 81 17.60 10.23 -7.32
CA ALA A 81 18.87 10.91 -7.03
C ALA A 81 18.72 11.92 -5.88
N ALA A 82 17.63 12.69 -5.83
CA ALA A 82 17.39 13.68 -4.78
C ALA A 82 17.26 13.05 -3.38
N VAL A 83 16.79 11.81 -3.29
CA VAL A 83 16.72 11.06 -2.03
C VAL A 83 17.95 10.17 -1.77
N GLY A 84 18.97 10.24 -2.63
CA GLY A 84 20.26 9.56 -2.44
C GLY A 84 20.33 8.13 -2.97
N HIS A 85 19.41 7.74 -3.85
CA HIS A 85 19.35 6.42 -4.47
C HIS A 85 19.17 6.52 -5.99
N PRO A 86 20.18 7.02 -6.75
CA PRO A 86 20.03 7.33 -8.19
C PRO A 86 19.64 6.12 -9.04
N ASP A 87 20.03 4.92 -8.64
CA ASP A 87 19.76 3.66 -9.36
C ASP A 87 18.39 3.03 -9.02
N TRP A 88 17.62 3.65 -8.11
CA TRP A 88 16.32 3.17 -7.72
C TRP A 88 15.23 3.71 -8.66
N VAL A 89 14.06 3.06 -8.63
CA VAL A 89 12.95 3.39 -9.54
C VAL A 89 11.77 4.01 -8.79
N VAL A 90 11.01 4.83 -9.52
CA VAL A 90 9.74 5.36 -9.01
C VAL A 90 8.62 4.44 -9.45
N HIS A 91 7.85 3.92 -8.47
CA HIS A 91 6.57 3.27 -8.74
C HIS A 91 5.45 4.30 -8.58
N ASP A 92 4.51 4.31 -9.53
CA ASP A 92 3.31 5.16 -9.55
C ASP A 92 2.07 4.25 -9.52
N ASP A 93 1.33 4.33 -8.43
CA ASP A 93 0.24 3.43 -8.11
C ASP A 93 -1.10 4.17 -7.91
N VAL A 94 -2.19 3.47 -8.13
CA VAL A 94 -3.51 3.87 -7.66
C VAL A 94 -3.60 3.58 -6.18
N PHE A 95 -3.94 4.59 -5.37
CA PHE A 95 -4.15 4.47 -3.94
C PHE A 95 -5.65 4.32 -3.66
N ARG A 96 -6.03 3.18 -3.11
CA ARG A 96 -7.42 2.88 -2.74
C ARG A 96 -7.52 2.62 -1.24
N TRP A 97 -8.68 2.92 -0.68
CA TRP A 97 -9.00 2.66 0.72
C TRP A 97 -10.50 2.46 0.89
N THR A 98 -10.91 1.82 1.99
CA THR A 98 -12.33 1.63 2.29
C THR A 98 -12.57 1.56 3.80
N GLU A 99 -13.77 1.93 4.23
CA GLU A 99 -14.33 1.63 5.54
C GLU A 99 -15.60 0.77 5.42
N ASP A 100 -15.97 0.46 4.18
CA ASP A 100 -17.13 -0.37 3.86
C ASP A 100 -16.71 -1.42 2.81
N PRO A 101 -15.96 -2.46 3.21
CA PRO A 101 -15.58 -3.54 2.32
C PRO A 101 -16.81 -4.34 1.89
N ALA A 102 -16.81 -4.81 0.65
CA ALA A 102 -17.91 -5.58 0.10
C ALA A 102 -18.29 -6.78 1.00
N PRO A 103 -19.60 -7.05 1.21
CA PRO A 103 -20.07 -8.11 2.09
C PRO A 103 -19.94 -9.49 1.44
N LEU A 104 -18.75 -9.81 0.95
CA LEU A 104 -18.44 -11.10 0.33
C LEU A 104 -18.24 -12.17 1.41
N PRO A 105 -18.65 -13.43 1.12
CA PRO A 105 -18.42 -14.54 2.04
C PRO A 105 -16.95 -14.76 2.35
N GLU A 106 -16.63 -15.13 3.57
CA GLU A 106 -15.28 -15.50 3.98
C GLU A 106 -14.84 -16.80 3.31
N VAL A 107 -13.55 -16.91 3.01
CA VAL A 107 -12.99 -18.08 2.33
C VAL A 107 -11.62 -18.46 2.85
N GLY A 108 -10.95 -17.57 3.57
CA GLY A 108 -9.61 -17.75 4.05
C GLY A 108 -9.54 -18.05 5.54
N GLU A 109 -8.44 -18.67 5.92
CA GLU A 109 -8.04 -18.91 7.30
C GLU A 109 -6.78 -18.08 7.60
N TRP A 110 -6.73 -17.44 8.77
CA TRP A 110 -5.55 -16.76 9.27
C TRP A 110 -4.56 -17.77 9.84
N ILE A 111 -3.38 -17.86 9.24
CA ILE A 111 -2.32 -18.79 9.65
C ILE A 111 -0.98 -18.08 9.86
N PRO A 112 -0.07 -18.63 10.67
CA PRO A 112 1.28 -18.07 10.81
C PRO A 112 2.01 -17.99 9.45
N PRO A 113 2.82 -16.93 9.18
CA PRO A 113 3.56 -16.82 7.93
C PRO A 113 4.67 -17.88 7.79
N THR A 114 5.00 -18.57 8.88
CA THR A 114 5.94 -19.70 8.93
C THR A 114 5.31 -21.03 8.53
N SER A 115 3.97 -21.08 8.34
CA SER A 115 3.25 -22.31 7.98
C SER A 115 3.81 -22.94 6.70
N PRO A 116 3.89 -24.28 6.63
CA PRO A 116 4.43 -24.97 5.46
C PRO A 116 3.57 -24.75 4.20
N GLY A 117 4.22 -24.81 3.02
CA GLY A 117 3.54 -24.69 1.74
C GLY A 117 3.13 -23.26 1.33
N LEU A 118 3.51 -22.24 2.11
CA LEU A 118 3.28 -20.85 1.73
C LEU A 118 4.32 -20.37 0.70
N PRO A 119 3.91 -19.53 -0.28
CA PRO A 119 4.84 -18.88 -1.18
C PRO A 119 5.76 -17.91 -0.42
N SER A 120 6.97 -17.69 -0.93
CA SER A 120 8.02 -16.89 -0.28
C SER A 120 7.56 -15.48 0.09
N TRP A 121 6.75 -14.85 -0.76
CA TRP A 121 6.28 -13.48 -0.52
C TRP A 121 5.36 -13.34 0.72
N LEU A 122 4.57 -14.38 1.08
CA LEU A 122 3.76 -14.39 2.30
C LEU A 122 4.59 -14.60 3.57
N ARG A 123 5.77 -15.20 3.46
CA ARG A 123 6.68 -15.42 4.60
C ARG A 123 7.36 -14.15 5.09
N LEU A 124 7.30 -13.06 4.30
CA LEU A 124 7.86 -11.76 4.68
C LEU A 124 7.02 -11.01 5.71
N PHE A 125 5.75 -11.40 5.90
CA PHE A 125 4.87 -10.71 6.83
C PHE A 125 5.16 -11.15 8.27
N GLY A 126 5.26 -10.18 9.18
CA GLY A 126 5.55 -10.43 10.60
C GLY A 126 4.31 -10.81 11.44
N ARG A 127 3.12 -10.86 10.83
CA ARG A 127 1.82 -11.21 11.46
C ARG A 127 1.13 -12.29 10.64
N PRO A 128 0.08 -12.97 11.18
CA PRO A 128 -0.67 -13.96 10.43
C PRO A 128 -1.11 -13.48 9.05
N VAL A 129 -1.13 -14.40 8.09
CA VAL A 129 -1.57 -14.18 6.71
C VAL A 129 -2.84 -14.96 6.43
N LEU A 130 -3.73 -14.40 5.62
CA LEU A 130 -5.01 -15.00 5.27
C LEU A 130 -4.84 -15.87 4.03
N VAL A 131 -5.22 -17.14 4.09
CA VAL A 131 -4.90 -18.12 3.04
C VAL A 131 -6.08 -19.00 2.71
N VAL A 132 -6.24 -19.33 1.43
CA VAL A 132 -7.11 -20.41 0.94
C VAL A 132 -6.23 -21.57 0.47
N ARG A 133 -6.59 -22.78 0.88
CA ARG A 133 -6.00 -24.04 0.42
C ARG A 133 -7.07 -24.89 -0.28
N ASP A 134 -6.66 -25.79 -1.17
CA ASP A 134 -7.55 -26.81 -1.72
C ASP A 134 -7.73 -28.00 -0.75
N ASP A 135 -8.57 -28.95 -1.13
CA ASP A 135 -8.88 -30.15 -0.33
C ASP A 135 -7.64 -31.04 -0.06
N ARG A 136 -6.55 -30.82 -0.78
CA ARG A 136 -5.25 -31.48 -0.58
C ARG A 136 -4.27 -30.64 0.23
N GLY A 137 -4.73 -29.53 0.81
CA GLY A 137 -3.92 -28.61 1.58
C GLY A 137 -2.98 -27.70 0.78
N ARG A 138 -3.07 -27.67 -0.56
CA ARG A 138 -2.18 -26.86 -1.41
C ARG A 138 -2.67 -25.43 -1.47
N TYR A 139 -1.74 -24.49 -1.33
CA TYR A 139 -2.01 -23.04 -1.45
C TYR A 139 -2.69 -22.67 -2.77
N GLN A 140 -3.76 -21.89 -2.71
CA GLN A 140 -4.53 -21.39 -3.85
C GLN A 140 -4.43 -19.86 -3.97
N ALA A 141 -4.63 -19.14 -2.88
CA ALA A 141 -4.57 -17.69 -2.82
C ALA A 141 -4.27 -17.23 -1.39
N GLY A 142 -3.79 -16.00 -1.23
CA GLY A 142 -3.59 -15.43 0.10
C GLY A 142 -3.46 -13.92 0.08
N VAL A 143 -3.62 -13.34 1.28
CA VAL A 143 -3.44 -11.92 1.58
C VAL A 143 -2.50 -11.77 2.75
N GLY A 144 -1.55 -10.84 2.62
CA GLY A 144 -0.78 -10.32 3.73
C GLY A 144 -1.10 -8.85 3.97
N VAL A 145 -1.01 -8.40 5.22
CA VAL A 145 -1.23 -7.01 5.61
C VAL A 145 0.10 -6.35 5.92
N LYS A 146 0.45 -5.33 5.15
CA LYS A 146 1.61 -4.46 5.39
C LYS A 146 1.20 -3.37 6.39
N TRP A 147 1.55 -3.56 7.63
CA TRP A 147 1.26 -2.58 8.68
C TRP A 147 2.27 -1.43 8.62
N HIS A 148 1.85 -0.31 8.07
CA HIS A 148 2.69 0.90 7.99
C HIS A 148 2.76 1.65 9.32
N ASP A 149 1.70 1.57 10.12
CA ASP A 149 1.53 2.14 11.45
C ASP A 149 0.32 1.50 12.15
N ALA A 150 -0.05 1.99 13.34
CA ALA A 150 -1.19 1.47 14.09
C ALA A 150 -2.56 1.79 13.45
N TYR A 151 -2.61 2.66 12.46
CA TYR A 151 -3.86 3.17 11.89
C TYR A 151 -4.11 2.71 10.45
N GLY A 152 -3.14 2.07 9.78
CA GLY A 152 -3.28 1.69 8.38
C GLY A 152 -2.57 0.40 8.02
N GLY A 153 -3.33 -0.51 7.35
CA GLY A 153 -2.84 -1.77 6.81
C GLY A 153 -3.05 -1.86 5.29
N GLU A 154 -1.97 -1.94 4.52
CA GLU A 154 -2.03 -2.13 3.07
C GLU A 154 -2.14 -3.61 2.74
N LEU A 155 -3.14 -3.97 1.95
CA LEU A 155 -3.41 -5.35 1.56
C LEU A 155 -2.61 -5.74 0.32
N ALA A 156 -1.84 -6.81 0.41
CA ALA A 156 -1.18 -7.46 -0.73
C ALA A 156 -1.83 -8.83 -0.98
N VAL A 157 -2.24 -9.11 -2.21
CA VAL A 157 -2.95 -10.33 -2.58
C VAL A 157 -2.27 -11.08 -3.73
N GLY A 158 -2.24 -12.40 -3.64
CA GLY A 158 -1.77 -13.27 -4.71
C GLY A 158 -2.63 -14.52 -4.88
N THR A 159 -2.80 -14.97 -6.13
CA THR A 159 -3.54 -16.18 -6.49
C THR A 159 -2.72 -17.01 -7.49
N VAL A 160 -2.56 -18.30 -7.24
CA VAL A 160 -1.87 -19.18 -8.19
C VAL A 160 -2.62 -19.22 -9.53
N PRO A 161 -1.92 -19.37 -10.67
CA PRO A 161 -2.56 -19.35 -11.98
C PRO A 161 -3.78 -20.27 -12.10
N ALA A 162 -3.68 -21.51 -11.61
CA ALA A 162 -4.75 -22.52 -11.68
C ALA A 162 -6.00 -22.19 -10.84
N ALA A 163 -5.91 -21.25 -9.89
CA ALA A 163 -7.03 -20.83 -9.04
C ALA A 163 -7.63 -19.46 -9.44
N ARG A 164 -7.10 -18.83 -10.50
CA ARG A 164 -7.64 -17.56 -11.02
C ARG A 164 -9.05 -17.73 -11.57
N GLY A 165 -9.78 -16.63 -11.69
CA GLY A 165 -11.17 -16.64 -12.18
C GLY A 165 -12.23 -17.12 -11.18
N ARG A 166 -11.82 -17.73 -10.06
CA ARG A 166 -12.73 -18.31 -9.03
C ARG A 166 -13.20 -17.28 -7.98
N GLY A 167 -12.84 -16.02 -8.11
CA GLY A 167 -13.24 -14.96 -7.18
C GLY A 167 -12.53 -14.98 -5.82
N LEU A 168 -11.51 -15.82 -5.61
CA LEU A 168 -10.83 -15.97 -4.32
C LEU A 168 -10.17 -14.65 -3.86
N ALA A 169 -9.46 -13.96 -4.75
CA ALA A 169 -8.75 -12.72 -4.41
C ALA A 169 -9.70 -11.65 -3.84
N ARG A 170 -10.84 -11.36 -4.50
CA ARG A 170 -11.80 -10.34 -4.02
C ARG A 170 -12.40 -10.69 -2.66
N ARG A 171 -12.69 -11.97 -2.42
CA ARG A 171 -13.24 -12.46 -1.14
C ARG A 171 -12.22 -12.35 -0.02
N LEU A 172 -10.97 -12.76 -0.28
CA LEU A 172 -9.86 -12.63 0.67
C LEU A 172 -9.56 -11.17 1.01
N VAL A 173 -9.55 -10.28 0.00
CA VAL A 173 -9.30 -8.85 0.21
C VAL A 173 -10.42 -8.23 1.05
N ALA A 174 -11.70 -8.55 0.78
CA ALA A 174 -12.83 -8.06 1.56
C ALA A 174 -12.79 -8.61 3.01
N GLN A 175 -12.45 -9.89 3.20
CA GLN A 175 -12.29 -10.51 4.52
C GLN A 175 -11.15 -9.86 5.30
N ALA A 176 -9.97 -9.67 4.69
CA ALA A 176 -8.83 -9.01 5.33
C ALA A 176 -9.12 -7.55 5.66
N ALA A 177 -9.86 -6.84 4.80
CA ALA A 177 -10.28 -5.46 5.07
C ALA A 177 -11.17 -5.36 6.31
N ARG A 178 -12.12 -6.30 6.50
CA ARG A 178 -12.94 -6.35 7.73
C ARG A 178 -12.08 -6.59 8.97
N SER A 179 -11.08 -7.47 8.89
CA SER A 179 -10.16 -7.72 10.01
C SER A 179 -9.33 -6.48 10.36
N VAL A 180 -8.80 -5.75 9.36
CA VAL A 180 -8.07 -4.49 9.59
C VAL A 180 -8.96 -3.44 10.24
N LEU A 181 -10.22 -3.31 9.80
CA LEU A 181 -11.20 -2.39 10.41
C LEU A 181 -11.53 -2.78 11.86
N ALA A 182 -11.66 -4.07 12.15
CA ALA A 182 -11.90 -4.57 13.51
C ALA A 182 -10.73 -4.25 14.46
N GLU A 183 -9.49 -4.19 13.95
CA GLU A 183 -8.32 -3.72 14.70
C GLU A 183 -8.25 -2.18 14.85
N GLY A 184 -9.24 -1.43 14.36
CA GLY A 184 -9.28 0.03 14.46
C GLY A 184 -8.51 0.78 13.36
N ALA A 185 -7.89 0.08 12.42
CA ALA A 185 -7.12 0.65 11.32
C ALA A 185 -7.94 0.81 10.03
N VAL A 186 -7.44 1.57 9.06
CA VAL A 186 -8.02 1.67 7.71
C VAL A 186 -7.30 0.69 6.76
N PRO A 187 -8.03 -0.18 6.05
CA PRO A 187 -7.44 -0.98 5.00
C PRO A 187 -7.19 -0.13 3.76
N THR A 188 -5.98 -0.22 3.24
CA THR A 188 -5.55 0.42 1.99
C THR A 188 -5.17 -0.65 0.96
N TYR A 189 -5.20 -0.28 -0.32
CA TYR A 189 -4.87 -1.18 -1.42
C TYR A 189 -4.17 -0.40 -2.53
N LEU A 190 -2.94 -0.78 -2.83
CA LEU A 190 -2.15 -0.15 -3.89
C LEU A 190 -1.98 -1.11 -5.07
N HIS A 191 -2.10 -0.57 -6.27
CA HIS A 191 -1.79 -1.33 -7.48
C HIS A 191 -1.28 -0.42 -8.58
N SER A 192 -0.38 -0.95 -9.43
CA SER A 192 0.06 -0.25 -10.62
C SER A 192 -1.14 0.08 -11.53
N ARG A 193 -1.13 1.24 -12.15
CA ARG A 193 -2.15 1.69 -13.13
C ARG A 193 -2.34 0.69 -14.28
N ARG A 194 -1.31 -0.09 -14.61
CA ARG A 194 -1.35 -1.11 -15.67
C ARG A 194 -1.89 -2.44 -15.19
N ASN A 195 -2.00 -2.66 -13.87
CA ASN A 195 -2.50 -3.93 -13.31
C ASN A 195 -4.03 -3.93 -13.23
N THR A 196 -4.69 -4.15 -14.38
CA THR A 196 -6.15 -4.18 -14.50
C THR A 196 -6.79 -5.32 -13.70
N ALA A 197 -6.08 -6.44 -13.54
CA ALA A 197 -6.56 -7.56 -12.72
C ALA A 197 -6.68 -7.15 -11.24
N SER A 198 -5.65 -6.48 -10.71
CA SER A 198 -5.66 -5.95 -9.34
C SER A 198 -6.71 -4.86 -9.15
N ALA A 199 -6.90 -3.98 -10.15
CA ALA A 199 -7.95 -2.96 -10.13
C ALA A 199 -9.37 -3.57 -9.99
N ARG A 200 -9.65 -4.64 -10.76
CA ARG A 200 -10.93 -5.37 -10.68
C ARG A 200 -11.13 -6.06 -9.32
N VAL A 201 -10.07 -6.62 -8.75
CA VAL A 201 -10.11 -7.23 -7.42
C VAL A 201 -10.44 -6.18 -6.36
N ALA A 202 -9.75 -5.04 -6.39
CA ALA A 202 -9.99 -3.93 -5.47
C ALA A 202 -11.43 -3.42 -5.54
N GLU A 203 -11.92 -3.14 -6.75
CA GLU A 203 -13.30 -2.67 -6.97
C GLU A 203 -14.33 -3.67 -6.42
N ALA A 204 -14.20 -4.94 -6.79
CA ALA A 204 -15.11 -6.00 -6.36
C ALA A 204 -15.03 -6.31 -4.85
N ALA A 205 -13.95 -5.94 -4.17
CA ALA A 205 -13.77 -6.08 -2.74
C ALA A 205 -14.24 -4.84 -1.94
N GLY A 206 -14.76 -3.80 -2.60
CA GLY A 206 -15.27 -2.58 -1.98
C GLY A 206 -14.21 -1.48 -1.81
N PHE A 207 -13.16 -1.48 -2.64
CA PHE A 207 -12.15 -0.40 -2.69
C PHE A 207 -12.33 0.42 -3.99
N PRO A 208 -13.23 1.39 -4.03
CA PRO A 208 -13.45 2.20 -5.22
C PRO A 208 -12.24 3.08 -5.58
N ASP A 209 -12.02 3.32 -6.87
CA ASP A 209 -11.03 4.32 -7.32
C ASP A 209 -11.62 5.73 -7.12
N ARG A 210 -11.09 6.45 -6.15
CA ARG A 210 -11.46 7.84 -5.85
C ARG A 210 -10.55 8.85 -6.54
N GLY A 211 -9.76 8.42 -7.53
CA GLY A 211 -8.79 9.28 -8.21
C GLY A 211 -7.50 9.52 -7.41
N TRP A 212 -7.32 8.86 -6.27
CA TRP A 212 -6.12 9.02 -5.45
C TRP A 212 -4.94 8.27 -6.05
N ARG A 213 -3.76 8.83 -5.88
CA ARG A 213 -2.51 8.26 -6.42
C ARG A 213 -1.45 8.21 -5.32
N SER A 214 -0.55 7.25 -5.44
CA SER A 214 0.65 7.17 -4.61
C SER A 214 1.87 6.94 -5.50
N PHE A 215 2.99 7.54 -5.15
CA PHE A 215 4.26 7.14 -5.74
C PHE A 215 5.34 7.06 -4.66
N GLY A 216 6.37 6.28 -4.93
CA GLY A 216 7.49 6.13 -4.02
C GLY A 216 8.75 5.67 -4.74
N VAL A 217 9.90 5.75 -4.05
CA VAL A 217 11.19 5.31 -4.56
C VAL A 217 11.52 3.94 -3.95
N TYR A 218 11.84 2.97 -4.82
CA TYR A 218 12.07 1.57 -4.47
C TYR A 218 13.32 1.03 -5.15
N PRO A 219 13.97 -0.02 -4.61
CA PRO A 219 15.01 -0.74 -5.35
C PRO A 219 14.50 -1.17 -6.73
N GLY A 220 15.36 -1.13 -7.74
CA GLY A 220 15.08 -1.59 -9.09
C GLY A 220 15.02 -3.12 -9.18
#